data_3d8f56c3cc07245140d7aa27965e1529
#
_entry.id   3d8f56c3cc07245140d7aa27965e1529
#
_cell.length_a   1.000
_cell.length_b   1.000
_cell.length_c   1.000
_cell.angle_alpha   90.00
_cell.angle_beta   90.00
_cell.angle_gamma   90.00
#
_symmetry.space_group_name_H-M   'P 1'
#
loop_
_entity.id
_entity.type
_entity.pdbx_description
1 polymer ?
#
loop_
_entity_poly.entity_id
_entity_poly.type
_entity_poly.pdbx_seq_one_letter_code
_entity_poly.pdbx_strand_id
1 'polypeptide(L)'
;MPQQPIDLEGTPMSKTLYAEFTVKPGSEARVAEMMLELTQNVIQEPGNVLFLPYTREENPRDYFVFEVYRDEAAFQEHIRADYGFRFNEELARHIEGEGSALTWLLPLE
;
A
#
# COMPACT_ATOMS: atom_id res chain seq x y z
N MET A 1 15.36 6.59 -19.94
CA MET A 1 14.87 6.30 -18.58
C MET A 1 14.35 7.57 -17.94
N PRO A 2 13.14 7.56 -17.48
CA PRO A 2 12.68 8.72 -16.75
C PRO A 2 13.49 8.84 -15.45
N GLN A 3 13.81 10.06 -15.09
CA GLN A 3 14.49 10.32 -13.83
C GLN A 3 13.47 10.31 -12.70
N GLN A 4 13.92 9.85 -11.55
CA GLN A 4 13.13 9.92 -10.35
C GLN A 4 12.97 11.40 -9.96
N PRO A 5 11.77 11.82 -9.52
CA PRO A 5 11.58 13.18 -9.03
C PRO A 5 12.55 13.49 -7.89
N ILE A 6 13.07 14.70 -7.89
CA ILE A 6 13.98 15.15 -6.85
C ILE A 6 13.53 16.50 -6.32
N ASP A 7 13.97 16.82 -5.09
CA ASP A 7 13.71 18.13 -4.51
C ASP A 7 14.74 19.16 -5.03
N LEU A 8 14.66 20.38 -4.51
CA LEU A 8 15.52 21.46 -4.95
C LEU A 8 17.01 21.22 -4.69
N GLU A 9 17.33 20.30 -3.79
CA GLU A 9 18.70 19.97 -3.42
C GLU A 9 19.23 18.75 -4.16
N GLY A 10 18.44 18.18 -5.06
CA GLY A 10 18.84 17.00 -5.80
C GLY A 10 18.58 15.69 -5.08
N THR A 11 17.95 15.71 -3.93
CA THR A 11 17.62 14.50 -3.15
C THR A 11 16.44 13.79 -3.78
N PRO A 12 16.51 12.46 -3.98
CA PRO A 12 15.36 11.72 -4.48
C PRO A 12 14.16 11.89 -3.55
N MET A 13 13.02 12.19 -4.13
CA MET A 13 11.79 12.33 -3.36
C MET A 13 11.24 10.97 -2.96
N SER A 14 10.72 10.88 -1.75
CA SER A 14 9.99 9.69 -1.33
C SER A 14 8.77 9.47 -2.21
N LYS A 15 8.33 8.22 -2.28
CA LYS A 15 7.10 7.85 -2.99
C LYS A 15 5.99 7.69 -1.98
N THR A 16 4.95 8.48 -2.13
CA THR A 16 3.81 8.49 -1.20
C THR A 16 2.53 8.16 -1.97
N LEU A 17 1.73 7.29 -1.40
CA LEU A 17 0.48 6.88 -2.03
C LEU A 17 -0.50 6.41 -0.97
N TYR A 18 -1.75 6.26 -1.38
CA TYR A 18 -2.65 5.42 -0.62
C TYR A 18 -3.32 4.41 -1.56
N ALA A 19 -3.58 3.23 -1.02
CA ALA A 19 -4.31 2.17 -1.69
C ALA A 19 -5.69 2.09 -1.04
N GLU A 20 -6.72 1.81 -1.83
CA GLU A 20 -8.06 1.65 -1.28
C GLU A 20 -8.78 0.48 -1.93
N PHE A 21 -9.61 -0.16 -1.15
CA PHE A 21 -10.46 -1.25 -1.62
C PHE A 21 -11.63 -1.44 -0.65
N THR A 22 -12.70 -2.07 -1.14
CA THR A 22 -13.87 -2.37 -0.33
C THR A 22 -14.01 -3.88 -0.20
N VAL A 23 -14.09 -4.36 1.02
CA VAL A 23 -14.20 -5.79 1.34
C VAL A 23 -15.64 -6.24 1.16
N LYS A 24 -15.82 -7.43 0.58
CA LYS A 24 -17.15 -8.03 0.44
C LYS A 24 -17.73 -8.39 1.81
N PRO A 25 -19.05 -8.28 1.97
CA PRO A 25 -19.67 -8.76 3.22
C PRO A 25 -19.33 -10.22 3.47
N GLY A 26 -18.92 -10.52 4.71
CA GLY A 26 -18.52 -11.87 5.10
C GLY A 26 -17.02 -12.11 5.07
N SER A 27 -16.25 -11.24 4.41
CA SER A 27 -14.79 -11.38 4.33
C SER A 27 -14.03 -10.48 5.30
N GLU A 28 -14.74 -9.74 6.14
CA GLU A 28 -14.13 -8.73 7.02
C GLU A 28 -13.03 -9.28 7.91
N ALA A 29 -13.32 -10.39 8.61
CA ALA A 29 -12.37 -10.96 9.55
C ALA A 29 -11.11 -11.48 8.84
N ARG A 30 -11.30 -12.15 7.71
CA ARG A 30 -10.16 -12.70 6.95
C ARG A 30 -9.28 -11.60 6.40
N VAL A 31 -9.88 -10.55 5.85
CA VAL A 31 -9.09 -9.45 5.29
C VAL A 31 -8.35 -8.70 6.40
N ALA A 32 -8.97 -8.50 7.57
CA ALA A 32 -8.29 -7.87 8.70
C ALA A 32 -7.05 -8.69 9.10
N GLU A 33 -7.17 -10.01 9.16
CA GLU A 33 -6.04 -10.89 9.48
C GLU A 33 -4.94 -10.77 8.42
N MET A 34 -5.33 -10.79 7.14
CA MET A 34 -4.38 -10.64 6.03
C MET A 34 -3.65 -9.30 6.08
N MET A 35 -4.37 -8.22 6.43
CA MET A 35 -3.77 -6.88 6.52
C MET A 35 -2.78 -6.78 7.65
N LEU A 36 -3.06 -7.40 8.80
CA LEU A 36 -2.10 -7.39 9.91
C LEU A 36 -0.82 -8.15 9.52
N GLU A 37 -0.97 -9.27 8.86
CA GLU A 37 0.17 -10.05 8.40
C GLU A 37 0.98 -9.31 7.34
N LEU A 38 0.32 -8.70 6.37
CA LEU A 38 0.98 -7.90 5.34
C LEU A 38 1.75 -6.75 5.97
N THR A 39 1.14 -6.05 6.92
CA THR A 39 1.77 -4.92 7.59
C THR A 39 3.07 -5.33 8.25
N GLN A 40 3.07 -6.48 8.95
CA GLN A 40 4.27 -6.98 9.61
C GLN A 40 5.40 -7.26 8.63
N ASN A 41 5.08 -7.72 7.44
CA ASN A 41 6.08 -7.96 6.40
C ASN A 41 6.58 -6.65 5.80
N VAL A 42 5.67 -5.74 5.47
CA VAL A 42 6.04 -4.49 4.79
C VAL A 42 6.91 -3.59 5.67
N ILE A 43 6.59 -3.47 6.95
CA ILE A 43 7.38 -2.58 7.83
C ILE A 43 8.80 -3.07 8.03
N GLN A 44 9.12 -4.30 7.66
CA GLN A 44 10.48 -4.82 7.71
C GLN A 44 11.25 -4.56 6.42
N GLU A 45 10.60 -4.08 5.38
CA GLU A 45 11.31 -3.72 4.15
C GLU A 45 12.21 -2.52 4.43
N PRO A 46 13.50 -2.58 4.04
CA PRO A 46 14.44 -1.49 4.34
C PRO A 46 14.01 -0.14 3.77
N GLY A 47 13.29 -0.16 2.66
CA GLY A 47 12.86 1.07 2.00
C GLY A 47 11.48 1.56 2.39
N ASN A 48 10.76 0.84 3.25
CA ASN A 48 9.45 1.30 3.70
C ASN A 48 9.63 2.31 4.84
N VAL A 49 8.99 3.47 4.70
CA VAL A 49 9.01 4.52 5.72
C VAL A 49 7.75 4.44 6.58
N LEU A 50 6.59 4.30 5.96
CA LEU A 50 5.31 4.17 6.65
C LEU A 50 4.43 3.17 5.90
N PHE A 51 3.67 2.40 6.66
CA PHE A 51 2.64 1.53 6.12
C PHE A 51 1.50 1.49 7.13
N LEU A 52 0.45 2.27 6.88
CA LEU A 52 -0.61 2.52 7.86
C LEU A 52 -1.97 2.12 7.27
N PRO A 53 -2.48 0.94 7.62
CA PRO A 53 -3.82 0.56 7.19
C PRO A 53 -4.88 1.20 8.06
N TYR A 54 -5.92 1.71 7.41
CA TYR A 54 -7.09 2.30 8.06
C TYR A 54 -8.35 1.73 7.44
N THR A 55 -9.43 1.75 8.17
CA THR A 55 -10.76 1.61 7.60
C THR A 55 -11.55 2.87 7.89
N ARG A 56 -12.64 3.09 7.14
CA ARG A 56 -13.56 4.16 7.49
C ARG A 56 -14.24 3.81 8.82
N GLU A 57 -14.42 4.80 9.67
CA GLU A 57 -15.11 4.60 10.94
C GLU A 57 -16.56 4.12 10.72
N GLU A 58 -17.22 4.69 9.74
CA GLU A 58 -18.61 4.37 9.43
C GLU A 58 -18.80 3.11 8.59
N ASN A 59 -17.72 2.58 8.02
CA ASN A 59 -17.79 1.36 7.20
C ASN A 59 -16.47 0.59 7.27
N PRO A 60 -16.39 -0.43 8.15
CA PRO A 60 -15.14 -1.18 8.35
C PRO A 60 -14.74 -2.04 7.15
N ARG A 61 -15.54 -2.08 6.08
CA ARG A 61 -15.18 -2.77 4.85
C ARG A 61 -14.41 -1.88 3.88
N ASP A 62 -14.40 -0.56 4.11
CA ASP A 62 -13.66 0.38 3.25
C ASP A 62 -12.26 0.59 3.83
N TYR A 63 -11.25 0.08 3.13
CA TYR A 63 -9.86 0.19 3.55
C TYR A 63 -9.14 1.32 2.82
N PHE A 64 -8.29 2.00 3.58
CA PHE A 64 -7.32 2.97 3.07
C PHE A 64 -5.98 2.63 3.68
N VAL A 65 -4.98 2.42 2.84
CA VAL A 65 -3.64 2.09 3.32
C VAL A 65 -2.70 3.21 2.88
N PHE A 66 -2.22 3.99 3.84
CA PHE A 66 -1.29 5.08 3.55
C PHE A 66 0.13 4.52 3.57
N GLU A 67 0.90 4.77 2.51
CA GLU A 67 2.20 4.16 2.32
C GLU A 67 3.22 5.19 1.88
N VAL A 68 4.40 5.12 2.50
CA VAL A 68 5.53 5.96 2.09
C VAL A 68 6.76 5.07 1.94
N TYR A 69 7.41 5.19 0.79
CA TYR A 69 8.66 4.49 0.49
C TYR A 69 9.78 5.51 0.32
N ARG A 70 11.00 5.12 0.69
CA ARG A 70 12.16 6.01 0.65
C ARG A 70 12.36 6.63 -0.74
N ASP A 71 12.13 5.86 -1.81
CA ASP A 71 12.28 6.30 -3.19
C ASP A 71 11.58 5.33 -4.13
N GLU A 72 11.67 5.58 -5.42
CA GLU A 72 11.07 4.74 -6.45
C GLU A 72 11.63 3.31 -6.41
N ALA A 73 12.94 3.17 -6.19
CA ALA A 73 13.56 1.85 -6.15
C ALA A 73 13.00 1.01 -5.00
N ALA A 74 12.78 1.62 -3.84
CA ALA A 74 12.20 0.93 -2.69
C ALA A 74 10.76 0.48 -2.98
N PHE A 75 10.00 1.30 -3.68
CA PHE A 75 8.64 0.92 -4.08
C PHE A 75 8.67 -0.24 -5.06
N GLN A 76 9.60 -0.23 -6.03
CA GLN A 76 9.72 -1.33 -6.98
C GLN A 76 10.07 -2.64 -6.28
N GLU A 77 10.91 -2.61 -5.27
CA GLU A 77 11.20 -3.80 -4.48
C GLU A 77 9.97 -4.29 -3.70
N HIS A 78 9.19 -3.36 -3.17
CA HIS A 78 7.96 -3.68 -2.46
C HIS A 78 7.00 -4.47 -3.36
N ILE A 79 6.76 -4.01 -4.59
CA ILE A 79 5.80 -4.66 -5.47
C ILE A 79 6.29 -5.99 -6.03
N ARG A 80 7.59 -6.30 -5.90
CA ARG A 80 8.16 -7.58 -6.33
C ARG A 80 8.20 -8.62 -5.23
N ALA A 81 7.84 -8.26 -4.00
CA ALA A 81 7.90 -9.19 -2.89
C ALA A 81 6.87 -10.32 -3.04
N ASP A 82 7.31 -11.56 -2.80
CA ASP A 82 6.43 -12.72 -2.95
C ASP A 82 5.19 -12.65 -2.06
N TYR A 83 5.34 -12.17 -0.83
CA TYR A 83 4.18 -12.07 0.08
C TYR A 83 3.13 -11.10 -0.46
N GLY A 84 3.56 -10.07 -1.20
CA GLY A 84 2.63 -9.14 -1.84
C GLY A 84 1.83 -9.79 -2.95
N PHE A 85 2.47 -10.63 -3.77
CA PHE A 85 1.76 -11.39 -4.80
C PHE A 85 0.72 -12.31 -4.19
N ARG A 86 1.10 -13.03 -3.14
CA ARG A 86 0.17 -13.95 -2.47
C ARG A 86 -0.99 -13.20 -1.83
N PHE A 87 -0.68 -12.06 -1.20
CA PHE A 87 -1.71 -11.20 -0.61
C PHE A 87 -2.71 -10.73 -1.68
N ASN A 88 -2.22 -10.21 -2.79
CA ASN A 88 -3.09 -9.70 -3.85
C ASN A 88 -3.93 -10.79 -4.48
N GLU A 89 -3.36 -11.97 -4.63
CA GLU A 89 -4.08 -13.11 -5.20
C GLU A 89 -5.25 -13.52 -4.30
N GLU A 90 -5.03 -13.59 -3.02
CA GLU A 90 -6.13 -13.90 -2.10
C GLU A 90 -7.11 -12.74 -1.96
N LEU A 91 -6.59 -11.52 -1.86
CA LEU A 91 -7.43 -10.33 -1.70
C LEU A 91 -8.47 -10.20 -2.82
N ALA A 92 -8.08 -10.53 -4.04
CA ALA A 92 -8.99 -10.43 -5.18
C ALA A 92 -10.29 -11.21 -4.99
N ARG A 93 -10.27 -12.25 -4.17
CA ARG A 93 -11.46 -13.06 -3.89
C ARG A 93 -12.35 -12.45 -2.81
N HIS A 94 -11.87 -11.46 -2.09
CA HIS A 94 -12.54 -10.90 -0.91
C HIS A 94 -12.98 -9.45 -1.07
N ILE A 95 -12.71 -8.84 -2.21
CA ILE A 95 -13.01 -7.41 -2.41
C ILE A 95 -13.91 -7.20 -3.62
N GLU A 96 -14.58 -6.05 -3.62
CA GLU A 96 -15.36 -5.60 -4.76
C GLU A 96 -14.39 -5.05 -5.81
N GLY A 97 -14.72 -5.23 -7.08
CA GLY A 97 -13.85 -4.81 -8.16
C GLY A 97 -12.69 -5.77 -8.40
N GLU A 98 -11.66 -5.30 -9.08
CA GLU A 98 -10.58 -6.15 -9.57
C GLU A 98 -9.29 -6.05 -8.77
N GLY A 99 -9.21 -5.15 -7.82
CA GLY A 99 -8.01 -4.97 -7.02
C GLY A 99 -8.02 -3.64 -6.30
N SER A 100 -6.91 -3.35 -5.61
CA SER A 100 -6.74 -2.07 -4.94
C SER A 100 -6.57 -0.95 -5.96
N ALA A 101 -7.20 0.19 -5.68
CA ALA A 101 -6.97 1.39 -6.46
C ALA A 101 -5.84 2.18 -5.78
N LEU A 102 -4.84 2.58 -6.54
CA LEU A 102 -3.71 3.33 -6.02
C LEU A 102 -3.83 4.80 -6.40
N THR A 103 -3.62 5.68 -5.43
CA THR A 103 -3.57 7.12 -5.67
C THR A 103 -2.22 7.63 -5.21
N TRP A 104 -1.47 8.21 -6.15
CA TRP A 104 -0.14 8.76 -5.87
C TRP A 104 -0.27 10.19 -5.38
N LEU A 105 0.55 10.53 -4.40
CA LEU A 105 0.48 11.83 -3.73
C LEU A 105 1.81 12.57 -3.88
N LEU A 106 1.73 13.89 -4.01
CA LEU A 106 2.91 14.74 -4.00
C LEU A 106 2.77 15.71 -2.82
N PRO A 107 3.82 15.87 -2.01
CA PRO A 107 3.77 16.87 -0.95
C PRO A 107 3.73 18.27 -1.55
N LEU A 108 3.10 19.19 -0.85
CA LEU A 108 3.07 20.59 -1.31
C LEU A 108 4.39 21.32 -1.03
N GLU A 109 5.24 20.77 -0.20
CA GLU A 109 6.52 21.37 0.15
C GLU A 109 7.68 20.50 -0.25
#